data_f9b0066360acfa0badc6649dd66ec72c
#
_entry.id   f9b0066360acfa0badc6649dd66ec72c
#
_cell.length_a   1.000
_cell.length_b   1.000
_cell.length_c   1.000
_cell.angle_alpha   90.00
_cell.angle_beta   90.00
_cell.angle_gamma   90.00
#
_symmetry.space_group_name_H-M   'P 1'
#
loop_
_entity.id
_entity.type
_entity.pdbx_description
1 polymer ?
#
loop_
_entity_poly.entity_id
_entity_poly.type
_entity_poly.pdbx_seq_one_letter_code
_entity_poly.pdbx_strand_id
1 'polypeptide(L)'
;MNTAVVDAPEGLTPEWLSEVLHAPVTAVTWEAVGSGQIGACYRLLLDGGAGAPRRLVAKLACADPATRTFLGSAYRAEVSFYRDLVPTVAVRTPTCHYAALADDHTTFVLLLEDLHPATQGDQLAGCTPEQAADAAVNLAGLHGPRWCDPTLPEVPWLSVVQEADARQLSEAFAPAVEIFIERFAGRLAAEDARTLREVADRIADWVLARSDRFGLVHGDYRLDNLIFPPDAAPGVVAVDWQTLSIGHPLRDLAYFLGTGLAPRDRAAHERSLVAAYHTALTGYGVTGYDAEACFEDYRFAVPQGPLITVLGCAYGTPTERGDQMFLAMAARSCAAIRELGSLDLI
;
A
#
# COMPACT_ATOMS: atom_id res chain seq x y z
N MET A 1 17.01 26.17 -9.07
CA MET A 1 16.57 26.85 -7.85
C MET A 1 16.02 25.76 -6.93
N ASN A 2 16.53 25.68 -5.72
CA ASN A 2 16.04 24.67 -4.77
C ASN A 2 14.67 25.13 -4.29
N THR A 3 13.60 24.65 -4.92
CA THR A 3 12.24 25.00 -4.54
C THR A 3 12.04 24.46 -3.15
N ALA A 4 11.83 25.33 -2.17
CA ALA A 4 11.82 24.96 -0.77
C ALA A 4 10.72 23.92 -0.49
N VAL A 5 11.08 22.84 0.20
CA VAL A 5 10.12 21.87 0.70
C VAL A 5 9.30 22.56 1.79
N VAL A 6 7.98 22.46 1.70
CA VAL A 6 7.05 22.99 2.70
C VAL A 6 6.82 21.94 3.78
N ASP A 7 6.92 22.32 5.04
CA ASP A 7 6.82 21.40 6.19
C ASP A 7 5.53 21.53 7.01
N ALA A 8 4.70 22.54 6.70
CA ALA A 8 3.42 22.80 7.32
C ALA A 8 2.44 23.44 6.33
N PRO A 9 1.11 23.26 6.49
CA PRO A 9 0.13 23.73 5.52
C PRO A 9 0.12 25.28 5.37
N GLU A 10 0.57 26.02 6.37
CA GLU A 10 0.71 27.48 6.31
C GLU A 10 1.75 27.93 5.28
N GLY A 11 2.71 27.06 4.94
CA GLY A 11 3.71 27.31 3.90
C GLY A 11 3.18 27.11 2.47
N LEU A 12 2.00 26.53 2.29
CA LEU A 12 1.34 26.37 0.99
C LEU A 12 0.71 27.69 0.52
N THR A 13 1.55 28.73 0.38
CA THR A 13 1.07 30.06 0.01
C THR A 13 0.77 30.18 -1.49
N PRO A 14 -0.04 31.18 -1.93
CA PRO A 14 -0.31 31.42 -3.34
C PRO A 14 0.98 31.62 -4.15
N GLU A 15 1.98 32.29 -3.59
CA GLU A 15 3.27 32.56 -4.23
C GLU A 15 4.04 31.25 -4.47
N TRP A 16 4.17 30.43 -3.41
CA TRP A 16 4.83 29.14 -3.50
C TRP A 16 4.13 28.20 -4.48
N LEU A 17 2.77 28.12 -4.40
CA LEU A 17 1.97 27.31 -5.32
C LEU A 17 2.11 27.79 -6.76
N SER A 18 2.16 29.11 -7.00
CA SER A 18 2.37 29.65 -8.34
C SER A 18 3.72 29.24 -8.92
N GLU A 19 4.77 29.22 -8.09
CA GLU A 19 6.12 28.81 -8.49
C GLU A 19 6.15 27.31 -8.86
N VAL A 20 5.67 26.43 -7.97
CA VAL A 20 5.79 24.97 -8.17
C VAL A 20 4.82 24.39 -9.21
N LEU A 21 3.66 25.03 -9.39
CA LEU A 21 2.67 24.63 -10.40
C LEU A 21 2.90 25.30 -11.75
N HIS A 22 3.85 26.23 -11.85
CA HIS A 22 4.08 27.04 -13.06
C HIS A 22 2.81 27.70 -13.62
N ALA A 23 1.87 28.07 -12.73
CA ALA A 23 0.58 28.65 -13.06
C ALA A 23 0.18 29.68 -11.99
N PRO A 24 -0.44 30.81 -12.35
CA PRO A 24 -0.79 31.84 -11.38
C PRO A 24 -1.86 31.37 -10.40
N VAL A 25 -1.53 31.33 -9.10
CA VAL A 25 -2.44 31.09 -7.99
C VAL A 25 -2.59 32.39 -7.21
N THR A 26 -3.81 32.84 -6.97
CA THR A 26 -4.12 34.12 -6.30
C THR A 26 -4.65 33.93 -4.89
N ALA A 27 -5.26 32.78 -4.60
CA ALA A 27 -5.70 32.41 -3.26
C ALA A 27 -5.67 30.91 -3.07
N VAL A 28 -5.50 30.47 -1.83
CA VAL A 28 -5.59 29.07 -1.41
C VAL A 28 -6.32 28.97 -0.07
N THR A 29 -7.18 28.00 0.04
CA THR A 29 -7.72 27.52 1.31
C THR A 29 -7.45 26.03 1.43
N TRP A 30 -7.28 25.56 2.65
CA TRP A 30 -7.02 24.15 2.89
C TRP A 30 -7.81 23.61 4.08
N GLU A 31 -8.14 22.34 4.02
CA GLU A 31 -8.73 21.56 5.11
C GLU A 31 -7.98 20.24 5.28
N ALA A 32 -7.79 19.81 6.53
CA ALA A 32 -7.19 18.50 6.78
C ALA A 32 -8.12 17.38 6.31
N VAL A 33 -7.55 16.35 5.65
CA VAL A 33 -8.30 15.18 5.16
C VAL A 33 -7.62 13.90 5.59
N GLY A 34 -8.43 12.91 6.00
CA GLY A 34 -7.94 11.62 6.46
C GLY A 34 -7.37 11.65 7.88
N SER A 35 -6.92 10.49 8.34
CA SER A 35 -6.33 10.26 9.67
C SER A 35 -4.95 9.61 9.55
N GLY A 36 -4.17 9.97 8.52
CA GLY A 36 -2.86 9.36 8.26
C GLY A 36 -1.93 9.47 9.45
N GLN A 37 -1.34 8.33 9.86
CA GLN A 37 -0.40 8.28 10.99
C GLN A 37 1.03 8.67 10.59
N ILE A 38 1.38 8.52 9.31
CA ILE A 38 2.74 8.68 8.77
C ILE A 38 2.93 10.05 8.13
N GLY A 39 1.89 10.64 7.56
CA GLY A 39 1.88 11.97 6.95
C GLY A 39 0.55 12.67 7.15
N ALA A 40 0.53 13.98 6.95
CA ALA A 40 -0.66 14.81 7.01
C ALA A 40 -1.14 15.15 5.60
N CYS A 41 -2.41 14.92 5.32
CA CYS A 41 -3.04 15.27 4.04
C CYS A 41 -3.97 16.47 4.19
N TYR A 42 -3.92 17.36 3.20
CA TYR A 42 -4.74 18.57 3.15
C TYR A 42 -5.37 18.70 1.77
N ARG A 43 -6.69 18.86 1.70
CA ARG A 43 -7.35 19.24 0.47
C ARG A 43 -7.19 20.74 0.27
N LEU A 44 -6.69 21.14 -0.88
CA LEU A 44 -6.51 22.54 -1.27
C LEU A 44 -7.62 22.94 -2.25
N LEU A 45 -8.20 24.12 -2.05
CA LEU A 45 -9.01 24.82 -3.02
C LEU A 45 -8.24 26.05 -3.49
N LEU A 46 -7.99 26.13 -4.78
CA LEU A 46 -7.18 27.18 -5.40
C LEU A 46 -8.03 28.11 -6.25
N ASP A 47 -7.82 29.40 -6.08
CA ASP A 47 -8.22 30.40 -7.06
C ASP A 47 -6.98 30.79 -7.88
N GLY A 48 -7.11 30.81 -9.19
CA GLY A 48 -5.96 31.09 -10.06
C GLY A 48 -6.35 31.32 -11.51
N GLY A 49 -5.35 31.60 -12.33
CA GLY A 49 -5.48 31.81 -13.75
C GLY A 49 -5.51 30.52 -14.56
N ALA A 50 -5.44 30.67 -15.89
CA ALA A 50 -5.40 29.54 -16.79
C ALA A 50 -4.22 28.60 -16.49
N GLY A 51 -4.49 27.31 -16.41
CA GLY A 51 -3.51 26.27 -16.13
C GLY A 51 -3.36 25.87 -14.66
N ALA A 52 -3.87 26.67 -13.71
CA ALA A 52 -3.87 26.29 -12.29
C ALA A 52 -4.99 25.26 -12.02
N PRO A 53 -4.67 24.11 -11.35
CA PRO A 53 -5.71 23.18 -10.92
C PRO A 53 -6.57 23.83 -9.85
N ARG A 54 -7.89 23.58 -9.89
CA ARG A 54 -8.83 24.15 -8.89
C ARG A 54 -8.78 23.42 -7.56
N ARG A 55 -8.38 22.16 -7.54
CA ARG A 55 -8.32 21.29 -6.36
C ARG A 55 -7.10 20.42 -6.40
N LEU A 56 -6.45 20.28 -5.27
CA LEU A 56 -5.32 19.36 -5.07
C LEU A 56 -5.43 18.71 -3.69
N VAL A 57 -4.70 17.64 -3.50
CA VAL A 57 -4.35 17.10 -2.18
C VAL A 57 -2.87 17.32 -1.95
N ALA A 58 -2.52 18.07 -0.90
CA ALA A 58 -1.15 18.16 -0.43
C ALA A 58 -0.90 17.08 0.62
N LYS A 59 0.16 16.28 0.47
CA LYS A 59 0.65 15.37 1.50
C LYS A 59 1.98 15.89 2.02
N LEU A 60 2.06 16.08 3.34
CA LEU A 60 3.21 16.62 4.05
C LEU A 60 3.70 15.63 5.11
N ALA A 61 4.93 15.81 5.60
CA ALA A 61 5.46 15.04 6.72
C ALA A 61 4.61 15.25 7.99
N CYS A 62 4.59 14.26 8.89
CA CYS A 62 3.92 14.39 10.18
C CYS A 62 4.50 15.56 11.01
N ALA A 63 3.76 16.05 12.00
CA ALA A 63 4.17 17.22 12.77
C ALA A 63 5.37 16.94 13.70
N ASP A 64 5.49 15.72 14.24
CA ASP A 64 6.52 15.37 15.23
C ASP A 64 7.90 15.13 14.59
N PRO A 65 8.94 15.91 14.95
CA PRO A 65 10.28 15.79 14.35
C PRO A 65 10.96 14.44 14.60
N ALA A 66 10.74 13.80 15.78
CA ALA A 66 11.34 12.51 16.07
C ALA A 66 10.76 11.41 15.18
N THR A 67 9.46 11.44 14.98
CA THR A 67 8.74 10.55 14.05
C THR A 67 9.19 10.78 12.61
N ARG A 68 9.41 12.03 12.18
CA ARG A 68 9.94 12.35 10.83
C ARG A 68 11.27 11.67 10.56
N THR A 69 12.20 11.70 11.51
CA THR A 69 13.52 11.06 11.38
C THR A 69 13.37 9.54 11.20
N PHE A 70 12.48 8.91 11.95
CA PHE A 70 12.20 7.48 11.83
C PHE A 70 11.55 7.12 10.48
N LEU A 71 10.70 7.99 9.96
CA LEU A 71 9.93 7.76 8.73
C LEU A 71 10.65 8.22 7.44
N GLY A 72 11.87 8.70 7.51
CA GLY A 72 12.59 9.27 6.36
C GLY A 72 12.70 8.34 5.15
N SER A 73 12.86 7.02 5.37
CA SER A 73 12.86 6.02 4.30
C SER A 73 11.49 5.89 3.63
N ALA A 74 10.40 5.96 4.38
CA ALA A 74 9.04 5.91 3.88
C ALA A 74 8.70 7.16 3.05
N TYR A 75 9.11 8.35 3.50
CA TYR A 75 8.96 9.60 2.74
C TYR A 75 9.74 9.56 1.43
N ARG A 76 10.98 9.05 1.48
CA ARG A 76 11.80 8.86 0.28
C ARG A 76 11.14 7.90 -0.70
N ALA A 77 10.62 6.76 -0.24
CA ALA A 77 9.96 5.78 -1.08
C ALA A 77 8.78 6.39 -1.83
N GLU A 78 7.89 7.10 -1.13
CA GLU A 78 6.70 7.68 -1.74
C GLU A 78 7.03 8.80 -2.74
N VAL A 79 7.89 9.74 -2.37
CA VAL A 79 8.30 10.84 -3.28
C VAL A 79 9.01 10.30 -4.51
N SER A 80 9.93 9.34 -4.31
CA SER A 80 10.68 8.74 -5.43
C SER A 80 9.80 7.87 -6.32
N PHE A 81 8.77 7.21 -5.78
CA PHE A 81 7.79 6.50 -6.59
C PHE A 81 7.12 7.43 -7.61
N TYR A 82 6.56 8.55 -7.15
CA TYR A 82 5.90 9.50 -8.06
C TYR A 82 6.85 10.11 -9.07
N ARG A 83 8.09 10.42 -8.66
CA ARG A 83 9.07 11.06 -9.51
C ARG A 83 9.74 10.12 -10.52
N ASP A 84 10.13 8.93 -10.06
CA ASP A 84 11.05 8.05 -10.77
C ASP A 84 10.37 6.81 -11.38
N LEU A 85 9.33 6.26 -10.73
CA LEU A 85 8.72 4.98 -11.12
C LEU A 85 7.36 5.10 -11.81
N VAL A 86 6.52 6.07 -11.47
CA VAL A 86 5.21 6.25 -12.14
C VAL A 86 5.32 6.23 -13.66
N PRO A 87 6.32 6.87 -14.31
CA PRO A 87 6.46 6.79 -15.77
C PRO A 87 6.78 5.40 -16.34
N THR A 88 7.15 4.44 -15.49
CA THR A 88 7.59 3.08 -15.88
C THR A 88 6.56 1.98 -15.58
N VAL A 89 5.45 2.34 -14.95
CA VAL A 89 4.36 1.43 -14.55
C VAL A 89 3.03 1.89 -15.16
N ALA A 90 2.02 1.04 -15.07
CA ALA A 90 0.68 1.32 -15.60
C ALA A 90 -0.41 1.29 -14.51
N VAL A 91 -0.02 1.15 -13.23
CA VAL A 91 -0.95 1.27 -12.11
C VAL A 91 -1.54 2.68 -12.07
N ARG A 92 -2.85 2.78 -11.88
CA ARG A 92 -3.51 4.08 -11.76
C ARG A 92 -3.19 4.73 -10.42
N THR A 93 -2.66 5.94 -10.48
CA THR A 93 -2.31 6.80 -9.34
C THR A 93 -2.91 8.18 -9.55
N PRO A 94 -3.07 8.99 -8.49
CA PRO A 94 -3.35 10.40 -8.69
C PRO A 94 -2.24 11.05 -9.53
N THR A 95 -2.61 11.98 -10.39
CA THR A 95 -1.61 12.81 -11.08
C THR A 95 -0.78 13.58 -10.06
N CYS A 96 0.54 13.44 -10.13
CA CYS A 96 1.46 14.19 -9.26
C CYS A 96 1.86 15.50 -9.97
N HIS A 97 1.46 16.64 -9.41
CA HIS A 97 1.79 17.96 -9.93
C HIS A 97 3.13 18.47 -9.39
N TYR A 98 3.50 18.06 -8.19
CA TYR A 98 4.77 18.41 -7.58
C TYR A 98 5.19 17.36 -6.55
N ALA A 99 6.48 17.04 -6.51
CA ALA A 99 7.07 16.11 -5.57
C ALA A 99 8.46 16.59 -5.15
N ALA A 100 8.66 16.88 -3.87
CA ALA A 100 9.94 17.28 -3.32
C ALA A 100 10.21 16.63 -1.97
N LEU A 101 11.48 16.34 -1.71
CA LEU A 101 12.01 15.72 -0.50
C LEU A 101 13.21 16.53 -0.05
N ALA A 102 13.31 16.84 1.23
CA ALA A 102 14.50 17.45 1.81
C ALA A 102 15.71 16.49 1.78
N ASP A 103 16.92 17.03 1.76
CA ASP A 103 18.16 16.24 1.65
C ASP A 103 18.35 15.28 2.84
N ASP A 104 17.83 15.63 4.01
CA ASP A 104 17.86 14.80 5.22
C ASP A 104 16.67 13.81 5.32
N HIS A 105 15.80 13.82 4.32
CA HIS A 105 14.59 13.00 4.21
C HIS A 105 13.56 13.20 5.33
N THR A 106 13.67 14.22 6.17
CA THR A 106 12.75 14.44 7.29
C THR A 106 11.51 15.23 6.91
N THR A 107 11.51 15.86 5.74
CA THR A 107 10.42 16.71 5.25
C THR A 107 10.19 16.46 3.77
N PHE A 108 8.93 16.36 3.38
CA PHE A 108 8.54 16.20 1.98
C PHE A 108 7.24 16.94 1.69
N VAL A 109 6.98 17.18 0.43
CA VAL A 109 5.68 17.65 -0.08
C VAL A 109 5.34 16.93 -1.37
N LEU A 110 4.10 16.43 -1.45
CA LEU A 110 3.46 15.98 -2.67
C LEU A 110 2.23 16.84 -2.92
N LEU A 111 2.08 17.33 -4.15
CA LEU A 111 0.83 17.92 -4.63
C LEU A 111 0.21 16.94 -5.62
N LEU A 112 -0.87 16.33 -5.21
CA LEU A 112 -1.57 15.29 -5.96
C LEU A 112 -2.93 15.78 -6.44
N GLU A 113 -3.42 15.20 -7.51
CA GLU A 113 -4.79 15.38 -7.98
C GLU A 113 -5.80 15.07 -6.86
N ASP A 114 -6.80 15.95 -6.68
CA ASP A 114 -7.96 15.64 -5.84
C ASP A 114 -8.96 14.81 -6.65
N LEU A 115 -9.08 13.55 -6.31
CA LEU A 115 -9.94 12.58 -7.01
C LEU A 115 -11.43 12.72 -6.71
N HIS A 116 -11.85 13.77 -5.96
CA HIS A 116 -13.29 14.02 -5.71
C HIS A 116 -14.09 14.04 -7.03
N PRO A 117 -15.23 13.31 -7.14
CA PRO A 117 -16.05 12.72 -6.08
C PRO A 117 -15.78 11.23 -5.78
N ALA A 118 -14.66 10.67 -6.23
CA ALA A 118 -14.27 9.31 -5.87
C ALA A 118 -14.10 9.14 -4.35
N THR A 119 -14.35 7.95 -3.84
CA THR A 119 -14.37 7.64 -2.41
C THR A 119 -13.31 6.62 -2.03
N GLN A 120 -12.70 6.83 -0.88
CA GLN A 120 -11.79 5.86 -0.27
C GLN A 120 -12.54 4.58 0.09
N GLY A 121 -11.94 3.43 -0.17
CA GLY A 121 -12.43 2.15 0.29
C GLY A 121 -12.44 2.06 1.83
N ASP A 122 -13.17 1.10 2.36
CA ASP A 122 -13.25 0.84 3.81
C ASP A 122 -12.85 -0.60 4.10
N GLN A 123 -11.72 -0.77 4.78
CA GLN A 123 -11.18 -2.08 5.12
C GLN A 123 -12.11 -2.91 6.04
N LEU A 124 -12.94 -2.25 6.84
CA LEU A 124 -13.94 -2.92 7.69
C LEU A 124 -15.13 -3.41 6.87
N ALA A 125 -15.68 -2.55 6.02
CA ALA A 125 -16.84 -2.86 5.18
C ALA A 125 -16.51 -3.92 4.12
N GLY A 126 -15.27 -3.94 3.63
CA GLY A 126 -14.88 -4.79 2.50
C GLY A 126 -15.24 -4.15 1.16
N CYS A 127 -15.20 -4.94 0.09
CA CYS A 127 -15.56 -4.50 -1.26
C CYS A 127 -16.39 -5.56 -1.99
N THR A 128 -17.01 -5.15 -3.10
CA THR A 128 -17.70 -6.08 -3.99
C THR A 128 -16.72 -6.87 -4.85
N PRO A 129 -17.13 -8.04 -5.42
CA PRO A 129 -16.27 -8.78 -6.35
C PRO A 129 -15.85 -7.96 -7.58
N GLU A 130 -16.70 -7.06 -8.07
CA GLU A 130 -16.39 -6.16 -9.20
C GLU A 130 -15.31 -5.13 -8.82
N GLN A 131 -15.42 -4.53 -7.63
CA GLN A 131 -14.38 -3.65 -7.09
C GLN A 131 -13.06 -4.40 -6.88
N ALA A 132 -13.14 -5.63 -6.38
CA ALA A 132 -11.96 -6.49 -6.21
C ALA A 132 -11.31 -6.83 -7.55
N ALA A 133 -12.09 -7.09 -8.59
CA ALA A 133 -11.58 -7.35 -9.94
C ALA A 133 -10.88 -6.12 -10.54
N ASP A 134 -11.47 -4.92 -10.42
CA ASP A 134 -10.84 -3.67 -10.89
C ASP A 134 -9.52 -3.40 -10.13
N ALA A 135 -9.51 -3.62 -8.81
CA ALA A 135 -8.30 -3.47 -7.99
C ALA A 135 -7.21 -4.49 -8.36
N ALA A 136 -7.58 -5.76 -8.61
CA ALA A 136 -6.63 -6.78 -9.04
C ALA A 136 -6.01 -6.47 -10.42
N VAL A 137 -6.83 -6.01 -11.38
CA VAL A 137 -6.35 -5.57 -12.70
C VAL A 137 -5.47 -4.34 -12.59
N ASN A 138 -5.82 -3.36 -11.75
CA ASN A 138 -5.00 -2.18 -11.50
C ASN A 138 -3.63 -2.55 -10.90
N LEU A 139 -3.61 -3.51 -9.97
CA LEU A 139 -2.39 -4.00 -9.34
C LEU A 139 -1.45 -4.68 -10.34
N ALA A 140 -1.99 -5.40 -11.33
CA ALA A 140 -1.18 -5.95 -12.43
C ALA A 140 -0.45 -4.85 -13.22
N GLY A 141 -0.97 -3.62 -13.25
CA GLY A 141 -0.30 -2.45 -13.83
C GLY A 141 0.93 -1.97 -13.04
N LEU A 142 1.02 -2.27 -11.74
CA LEU A 142 2.25 -2.07 -10.96
C LEU A 142 3.28 -3.15 -11.29
N HIS A 143 2.85 -4.39 -11.31
CA HIS A 143 3.72 -5.55 -11.36
C HIS A 143 4.20 -5.89 -12.77
N GLY A 144 3.29 -5.86 -13.76
CA GLY A 144 3.54 -6.38 -15.10
C GLY A 144 4.64 -5.66 -15.88
N PRO A 145 4.64 -4.30 -15.98
CA PRO A 145 5.65 -3.58 -16.74
C PRO A 145 7.09 -3.77 -16.25
N ARG A 146 7.26 -4.08 -14.97
CA ARG A 146 8.56 -4.26 -14.31
C ARG A 146 8.73 -5.67 -13.71
N TRP A 147 8.02 -6.66 -14.26
CA TRP A 147 8.08 -8.05 -13.83
C TRP A 147 9.47 -8.65 -14.03
N CYS A 148 10.12 -9.11 -12.95
CA CYS A 148 11.48 -9.67 -12.97
C CYS A 148 12.51 -8.77 -13.67
N ASP A 149 12.33 -7.46 -13.59
CA ASP A 149 13.23 -6.49 -14.20
C ASP A 149 14.54 -6.42 -13.40
N PRO A 150 15.69 -6.85 -13.98
CA PRO A 150 16.96 -6.91 -13.29
C PRO A 150 17.52 -5.53 -12.90
N THR A 151 16.96 -4.44 -13.42
CA THR A 151 17.38 -3.08 -13.07
C THR A 151 16.72 -2.57 -11.78
N LEU A 152 15.66 -3.20 -11.27
CA LEU A 152 15.01 -2.80 -10.03
C LEU A 152 15.96 -2.82 -8.81
N PRO A 153 16.79 -3.85 -8.59
CA PRO A 153 17.75 -3.86 -7.49
C PRO A 153 18.85 -2.79 -7.60
N GLU A 154 19.02 -2.17 -8.77
CA GLU A 154 19.98 -1.08 -8.97
C GLU A 154 19.44 0.28 -8.51
N VAL A 155 18.14 0.38 -8.23
CA VAL A 155 17.49 1.61 -7.73
C VAL A 155 17.88 1.83 -6.27
N PRO A 156 18.65 2.88 -5.92
CA PRO A 156 19.34 2.97 -4.61
C PRO A 156 18.42 3.10 -3.40
N TRP A 157 17.14 3.42 -3.60
CA TRP A 157 16.18 3.61 -2.52
C TRP A 157 15.17 2.47 -2.41
N LEU A 158 15.14 1.54 -3.38
CA LEU A 158 14.35 0.32 -3.27
C LEU A 158 15.10 -0.73 -2.47
N SER A 159 14.42 -1.36 -1.52
CA SER A 159 14.97 -2.44 -0.72
C SER A 159 14.59 -3.81 -1.27
N VAL A 160 15.53 -4.73 -1.20
CA VAL A 160 15.33 -6.18 -1.39
C VAL A 160 15.59 -6.84 -0.05
N VAL A 161 14.69 -7.66 0.42
CA VAL A 161 14.85 -8.37 1.70
C VAL A 161 16.04 -9.32 1.64
N GLN A 162 16.95 -9.19 2.60
CA GLN A 162 18.11 -10.07 2.78
C GLN A 162 17.91 -11.00 3.97
N GLU A 163 18.76 -12.00 4.13
CA GLU A 163 18.70 -12.94 5.27
C GLU A 163 18.75 -12.25 6.64
N ALA A 164 19.51 -11.13 6.75
CA ALA A 164 19.57 -10.35 7.98
C ALA A 164 18.22 -9.68 8.29
N ASP A 165 17.54 -9.15 7.26
CA ASP A 165 16.23 -8.52 7.37
C ASP A 165 15.17 -9.57 7.75
N ALA A 166 15.24 -10.78 7.17
CA ALA A 166 14.33 -11.86 7.47
C ALA A 166 14.44 -12.32 8.94
N ARG A 167 15.68 -12.41 9.46
CA ARG A 167 15.90 -12.70 10.89
C ARG A 167 15.34 -11.61 11.80
N GLN A 168 15.63 -10.35 11.50
CA GLN A 168 15.13 -9.21 12.25
C GLN A 168 13.60 -9.16 12.20
N LEU A 169 13.00 -9.45 11.04
CA LEU A 169 11.54 -9.55 10.89
C LEU A 169 10.96 -10.63 11.80
N SER A 170 11.55 -11.83 11.83
CA SER A 170 11.10 -12.93 12.70
C SER A 170 11.21 -12.56 14.18
N GLU A 171 12.32 -11.94 14.60
CA GLU A 171 12.54 -11.46 15.97
C GLU A 171 11.53 -10.39 16.39
N ALA A 172 11.05 -9.56 15.46
CA ALA A 172 10.03 -8.55 15.71
C ALA A 172 8.61 -9.11 15.64
N PHE A 173 8.35 -10.05 14.73
CA PHE A 173 7.01 -10.55 14.46
C PHE A 173 6.49 -11.50 15.52
N ALA A 174 7.32 -12.43 16.03
CA ALA A 174 6.89 -13.38 17.04
C ALA A 174 6.37 -12.73 18.34
N PRO A 175 7.06 -11.74 18.94
CA PRO A 175 6.51 -10.98 20.07
C PRO A 175 5.26 -10.18 19.70
N ALA A 176 5.22 -9.61 18.49
CA ALA A 176 4.06 -8.84 18.02
C ALA A 176 2.80 -9.72 17.91
N VAL A 177 2.94 -10.99 17.54
CA VAL A 177 1.83 -11.96 17.54
C VAL A 177 1.27 -12.15 18.94
N GLU A 178 2.11 -12.31 19.96
CA GLU A 178 1.63 -12.47 21.34
C GLU A 178 0.98 -11.18 21.88
N ILE A 179 1.53 -10.00 21.57
CA ILE A 179 0.89 -8.70 21.88
C ILE A 179 -0.49 -8.61 21.21
N PHE A 180 -0.62 -9.03 19.95
CA PHE A 180 -1.89 -9.04 19.24
C PHE A 180 -2.91 -9.97 19.89
N ILE A 181 -2.49 -11.20 20.22
CA ILE A 181 -3.36 -12.20 20.86
C ILE A 181 -3.84 -11.70 22.24
N GLU A 182 -2.94 -11.12 23.04
CA GLU A 182 -3.29 -10.56 24.35
C GLU A 182 -4.25 -9.38 24.22
N ARG A 183 -3.99 -8.44 23.29
CA ARG A 183 -4.84 -7.27 23.02
C ARG A 183 -6.27 -7.66 22.64
N PHE A 184 -6.43 -8.75 21.88
CA PHE A 184 -7.73 -9.21 21.42
C PHE A 184 -8.24 -10.46 22.16
N ALA A 185 -7.73 -10.71 23.39
CA ALA A 185 -8.19 -11.82 24.20
C ALA A 185 -9.72 -11.81 24.37
N GLY A 186 -10.36 -12.95 24.15
CA GLY A 186 -11.82 -13.08 24.18
C GLY A 186 -12.57 -12.57 22.92
N ARG A 187 -11.87 -11.93 21.97
CA ARG A 187 -12.42 -11.47 20.69
C ARG A 187 -11.81 -12.22 19.50
N LEU A 188 -10.54 -12.58 19.58
CA LEU A 188 -9.85 -13.38 18.58
C LEU A 188 -10.20 -14.86 18.76
N ALA A 189 -10.56 -15.56 17.69
CA ALA A 189 -10.82 -16.99 17.75
C ALA A 189 -9.54 -17.79 18.08
N ALA A 190 -9.67 -18.87 18.84
CA ALA A 190 -8.51 -19.69 19.24
C ALA A 190 -7.78 -20.32 18.04
N GLU A 191 -8.52 -20.62 16.96
CA GLU A 191 -7.93 -21.11 15.72
C GLU A 191 -7.12 -20.04 14.98
N ASP A 192 -7.56 -18.77 15.00
CA ASP A 192 -6.82 -17.66 14.40
C ASP A 192 -5.53 -17.38 15.19
N ALA A 193 -5.59 -17.40 16.53
CA ALA A 193 -4.42 -17.27 17.37
C ALA A 193 -3.37 -18.37 17.11
N ARG A 194 -3.83 -19.60 16.83
CA ARG A 194 -2.95 -20.72 16.44
C ARG A 194 -2.32 -20.46 15.08
N THR A 195 -3.11 -20.08 14.08
CA THR A 195 -2.62 -19.76 12.74
C THR A 195 -1.60 -18.63 12.76
N LEU A 196 -1.82 -17.57 13.56
CA LEU A 196 -0.84 -16.48 13.71
C LEU A 196 0.52 -16.96 14.25
N ARG A 197 0.53 -17.89 15.24
CA ARG A 197 1.76 -18.49 15.76
C ARG A 197 2.46 -19.37 14.70
N GLU A 198 1.68 -20.17 13.96
CA GLU A 198 2.21 -21.01 12.88
C GLU A 198 2.84 -20.16 11.76
N VAL A 199 2.27 -18.98 11.46
CA VAL A 199 2.87 -18.00 10.55
C VAL A 199 4.17 -17.43 11.14
N ALA A 200 4.19 -17.09 12.44
CA ALA A 200 5.39 -16.55 13.08
C ALA A 200 6.56 -17.53 13.02
N ASP A 201 6.29 -18.81 13.22
CA ASP A 201 7.33 -19.87 13.17
C ASP A 201 7.97 -20.01 11.78
N ARG A 202 7.31 -19.55 10.70
CA ARG A 202 7.74 -19.72 9.31
C ARG A 202 8.05 -18.42 8.57
N ILE A 203 7.88 -17.26 9.22
CA ILE A 203 7.92 -15.97 8.54
C ILE A 203 9.28 -15.65 7.90
N ALA A 204 10.39 -16.08 8.53
CA ALA A 204 11.73 -15.86 7.98
C ALA A 204 11.95 -16.67 6.70
N ASP A 205 11.56 -17.95 6.70
CA ASP A 205 11.67 -18.82 5.52
C ASP A 205 10.74 -18.33 4.40
N TRP A 206 9.50 -17.96 4.76
CA TRP A 206 8.53 -17.46 3.80
C TRP A 206 8.98 -16.19 3.09
N VAL A 207 9.57 -15.23 3.82
CA VAL A 207 9.95 -13.95 3.23
C VAL A 207 11.12 -14.07 2.25
N LEU A 208 11.96 -15.10 2.39
CA LEU A 208 13.10 -15.40 1.51
C LEU A 208 12.75 -16.36 0.36
N ALA A 209 11.64 -17.09 0.48
CA ALA A 209 11.26 -18.06 -0.52
C ALA A 209 10.75 -17.40 -1.81
N ARG A 210 10.83 -18.14 -2.94
CA ARG A 210 10.36 -17.75 -4.27
C ARG A 210 10.95 -16.43 -4.79
N SER A 211 12.22 -16.16 -4.49
CA SER A 211 12.93 -14.95 -4.92
C SER A 211 13.21 -14.88 -6.43
N ASP A 212 12.95 -15.95 -7.18
CA ASP A 212 13.04 -16.01 -8.63
C ASP A 212 11.98 -15.18 -9.35
N ARG A 213 10.87 -14.87 -8.66
CA ARG A 213 9.80 -13.99 -9.14
C ARG A 213 9.73 -12.74 -8.28
N PHE A 214 10.17 -11.63 -8.83
CA PHE A 214 10.21 -10.37 -8.12
C PHE A 214 9.69 -9.22 -8.98
N GLY A 215 9.30 -8.16 -8.32
CA GLY A 215 8.82 -6.92 -8.93
C GLY A 215 8.65 -5.85 -7.88
N LEU A 216 8.05 -4.74 -8.28
CA LEU A 216 7.62 -3.71 -7.33
C LEU A 216 6.48 -4.27 -6.48
N VAL A 217 6.53 -4.07 -5.18
CA VAL A 217 5.48 -4.45 -4.22
C VAL A 217 5.06 -3.21 -3.47
N HIS A 218 3.77 -2.88 -3.50
CA HIS A 218 3.20 -1.75 -2.77
C HIS A 218 3.39 -1.92 -1.25
N GLY A 219 3.24 -3.16 -0.77
CA GLY A 219 3.42 -3.55 0.64
C GLY A 219 2.20 -3.29 1.52
N ASP A 220 1.36 -2.31 1.19
CA ASP A 220 0.10 -2.01 1.90
C ASP A 220 -1.08 -1.78 0.93
N TYR A 221 -1.20 -2.64 -0.10
CA TYR A 221 -2.28 -2.59 -1.09
C TYR A 221 -3.59 -3.11 -0.47
N ARG A 222 -4.35 -2.23 0.19
CA ARG A 222 -5.57 -2.52 0.91
C ARG A 222 -6.65 -1.48 0.65
N LEU A 223 -7.90 -1.77 1.02
CA LEU A 223 -9.04 -0.91 0.68
C LEU A 223 -8.90 0.53 1.18
N ASP A 224 -8.34 0.75 2.38
CA ASP A 224 -8.10 2.11 2.87
C ASP A 224 -7.09 2.90 2.02
N ASN A 225 -6.30 2.24 1.14
CA ASN A 225 -5.33 2.84 0.22
C ASN A 225 -5.80 2.81 -1.25
N LEU A 226 -7.08 2.53 -1.47
CA LEU A 226 -7.71 2.50 -2.78
C LEU A 226 -8.86 3.51 -2.85
N ILE A 227 -8.87 4.29 -3.92
CA ILE A 227 -9.89 5.30 -4.18
C ILE A 227 -10.75 4.80 -5.34
N PHE A 228 -12.04 4.60 -5.09
CA PHE A 228 -12.99 4.05 -6.05
C PHE A 228 -13.80 5.17 -6.70
N PRO A 229 -13.95 5.15 -8.03
CA PRO A 229 -14.84 6.06 -8.74
C PRO A 229 -16.29 5.91 -8.26
N PRO A 230 -17.13 6.95 -8.41
CA PRO A 230 -18.55 6.84 -8.11
C PRO A 230 -19.24 5.80 -9.00
N ASP A 231 -20.40 5.30 -8.55
CA ASP A 231 -21.29 4.40 -9.30
C ASP A 231 -20.66 3.04 -9.70
N ALA A 232 -19.68 2.57 -8.92
CA ALA A 232 -18.94 1.32 -9.17
C ALA A 232 -18.32 1.23 -10.59
N ALA A 233 -18.04 2.37 -11.21
CA ALA A 233 -17.34 2.41 -12.48
C ALA A 233 -15.91 1.85 -12.29
N PRO A 234 -15.32 1.18 -13.30
CA PRO A 234 -13.92 0.78 -13.23
C PRO A 234 -13.00 2.01 -13.25
N GLY A 235 -11.85 1.89 -12.60
CA GLY A 235 -10.88 2.99 -12.56
C GLY A 235 -10.37 3.27 -11.15
N VAL A 236 -10.33 2.25 -10.27
CA VAL A 236 -9.73 2.37 -8.93
C VAL A 236 -8.31 2.93 -9.01
N VAL A 237 -7.99 3.83 -8.09
CA VAL A 237 -6.69 4.51 -8.00
C VAL A 237 -6.00 4.10 -6.70
N ALA A 238 -4.72 3.74 -6.77
CA ALA A 238 -3.91 3.39 -5.60
C ALA A 238 -3.15 4.61 -5.08
N VAL A 239 -3.08 4.73 -3.75
CA VAL A 239 -2.41 5.81 -3.01
C VAL A 239 -1.57 5.22 -1.88
N ASP A 240 -0.71 6.05 -1.26
CA ASP A 240 0.14 5.71 -0.11
C ASP A 240 1.26 4.70 -0.45
N TRP A 241 2.30 5.21 -1.13
CA TRP A 241 3.43 4.43 -1.66
C TRP A 241 4.62 4.33 -0.69
N GLN A 242 4.41 4.55 0.60
CA GLN A 242 5.44 4.63 1.63
C GLN A 242 6.13 3.29 1.94
N THR A 243 5.46 2.18 1.62
CA THR A 243 5.94 0.82 1.87
C THR A 243 6.46 0.12 0.62
N LEU A 244 6.61 0.87 -0.48
CA LEU A 244 7.08 0.33 -1.75
C LEU A 244 8.46 -0.31 -1.62
N SER A 245 8.58 -1.52 -2.13
CA SER A 245 9.82 -2.31 -2.07
C SER A 245 9.92 -3.27 -3.27
N ILE A 246 10.99 -4.06 -3.32
CA ILE A 246 11.11 -5.20 -4.24
C ILE A 246 10.77 -6.47 -3.48
N GLY A 247 9.88 -7.27 -4.04
CA GLY A 247 9.48 -8.54 -3.45
C GLY A 247 8.66 -9.40 -4.39
N HIS A 248 8.09 -10.48 -3.87
CA HIS A 248 7.22 -11.35 -4.64
C HIS A 248 5.87 -10.63 -4.91
N PRO A 249 5.50 -10.36 -6.19
CA PRO A 249 4.36 -9.50 -6.52
C PRO A 249 3.02 -9.97 -5.96
N LEU A 250 2.79 -11.29 -5.89
CA LEU A 250 1.53 -11.83 -5.41
C LEU A 250 1.25 -11.53 -3.92
N ARG A 251 2.24 -11.01 -3.16
CA ARG A 251 2.03 -10.55 -1.77
C ARG A 251 0.97 -9.46 -1.69
N ASP A 252 0.97 -8.50 -2.61
CA ASP A 252 -0.02 -7.44 -2.63
C ASP A 252 -1.42 -7.97 -2.96
N LEU A 253 -1.53 -8.85 -3.97
CA LEU A 253 -2.81 -9.44 -4.34
C LEU A 253 -3.39 -10.31 -3.22
N ALA A 254 -2.55 -11.12 -2.59
CA ALA A 254 -2.94 -11.98 -1.50
C ALA A 254 -3.33 -11.20 -0.24
N TYR A 255 -2.59 -10.12 0.05
CA TYR A 255 -2.93 -9.20 1.12
C TYR A 255 -4.29 -8.53 0.88
N PHE A 256 -4.50 -8.00 -0.32
CA PHE A 256 -5.75 -7.35 -0.70
C PHE A 256 -6.95 -8.30 -0.62
N LEU A 257 -6.90 -9.45 -1.31
CA LEU A 257 -8.02 -10.39 -1.33
C LEU A 257 -8.24 -11.06 0.04
N GLY A 258 -7.13 -11.41 0.71
CA GLY A 258 -7.15 -12.12 2.00
C GLY A 258 -7.63 -11.26 3.17
N THR A 259 -7.55 -9.93 3.07
CA THR A 259 -7.97 -9.02 4.15
C THR A 259 -9.17 -8.15 3.78
N GLY A 260 -9.38 -7.88 2.49
CA GLY A 260 -10.43 -6.97 1.99
C GLY A 260 -11.77 -7.66 1.74
N LEU A 261 -11.79 -8.97 1.44
CA LEU A 261 -13.02 -9.71 1.19
C LEU A 261 -13.46 -10.53 2.42
N ALA A 262 -14.76 -10.65 2.61
CA ALA A 262 -15.29 -11.62 3.57
C ALA A 262 -14.88 -13.05 3.15
N PRO A 263 -14.59 -13.99 4.09
CA PRO A 263 -14.07 -15.33 3.74
C PRO A 263 -14.91 -16.07 2.70
N ARG A 264 -16.25 -16.00 2.82
CA ARG A 264 -17.19 -16.64 1.87
C ARG A 264 -17.06 -16.04 0.47
N ASP A 265 -17.00 -14.71 0.37
CA ASP A 265 -16.93 -14.02 -0.92
C ASP A 265 -15.54 -14.21 -1.55
N ARG A 266 -14.47 -14.18 -0.73
CA ARG A 266 -13.12 -14.53 -1.18
C ARG A 266 -13.10 -15.95 -1.77
N ALA A 267 -13.56 -16.96 -1.03
CA ALA A 267 -13.55 -18.34 -1.48
C ALA A 267 -14.38 -18.57 -2.77
N ALA A 268 -15.48 -17.82 -2.94
CA ALA A 268 -16.31 -17.91 -4.13
C ALA A 268 -15.68 -17.28 -5.38
N HIS A 269 -14.83 -16.24 -5.20
CA HIS A 269 -14.36 -15.41 -6.33
C HIS A 269 -12.85 -15.40 -6.52
N GLU A 270 -12.02 -15.84 -5.56
CA GLU A 270 -10.57 -15.70 -5.61
C GLU A 270 -9.93 -16.31 -6.87
N ARG A 271 -10.38 -17.48 -7.34
CA ARG A 271 -9.84 -18.06 -8.58
C ARG A 271 -10.09 -17.17 -9.79
N SER A 272 -11.27 -16.59 -9.90
CA SER A 272 -11.60 -15.68 -11.01
C SER A 272 -10.87 -14.33 -10.88
N LEU A 273 -10.67 -13.83 -9.67
CA LEU A 273 -9.93 -12.59 -9.40
C LEU A 273 -8.42 -12.75 -9.71
N VAL A 274 -7.82 -13.87 -9.29
CA VAL A 274 -6.43 -14.20 -9.63
C VAL A 274 -6.26 -14.43 -11.14
N ALA A 275 -7.24 -15.06 -11.81
CA ALA A 275 -7.22 -15.22 -13.25
C ALA A 275 -7.32 -13.88 -14.00
N ALA A 276 -8.13 -12.92 -13.51
CA ALA A 276 -8.21 -11.58 -14.07
C ALA A 276 -6.89 -10.82 -13.93
N TYR A 277 -6.27 -10.88 -12.74
CA TYR A 277 -4.93 -10.35 -12.49
C TYR A 277 -3.89 -10.97 -13.45
N HIS A 278 -3.84 -12.31 -13.56
CA HIS A 278 -2.92 -13.02 -14.45
C HIS A 278 -3.13 -12.61 -15.93
N THR A 279 -4.38 -12.51 -16.39
CA THR A 279 -4.69 -12.03 -17.72
C THR A 279 -4.15 -10.62 -17.97
N ALA A 280 -4.27 -9.74 -17.00
CA ALA A 280 -3.71 -8.39 -17.09
C ALA A 280 -2.18 -8.41 -17.13
N LEU A 281 -1.51 -9.25 -16.32
CA LEU A 281 -0.05 -9.44 -16.37
C LEU A 281 0.43 -9.88 -17.76
N THR A 282 -0.24 -10.85 -18.38
CA THR A 282 0.11 -11.29 -19.73
C THR A 282 -0.08 -10.19 -20.76
N GLY A 283 -1.05 -9.31 -20.55
CA GLY A 283 -1.25 -8.09 -21.35
C GLY A 283 -0.09 -7.10 -21.28
N TYR A 284 0.67 -7.11 -20.20
CA TYR A 284 1.93 -6.33 -20.06
C TYR A 284 3.17 -7.07 -20.56
N GLY A 285 3.01 -8.26 -21.16
CA GLY A 285 4.11 -9.01 -21.76
C GLY A 285 4.78 -10.01 -20.84
N VAL A 286 4.22 -10.30 -19.67
CA VAL A 286 4.71 -11.38 -18.80
C VAL A 286 4.48 -12.72 -19.49
N THR A 287 5.55 -13.49 -19.69
CA THR A 287 5.56 -14.79 -20.36
C THR A 287 6.21 -15.86 -19.49
N GLY A 288 5.93 -17.15 -19.75
CA GLY A 288 6.50 -18.23 -18.96
C GLY A 288 5.93 -18.37 -17.55
N TYR A 289 4.82 -17.72 -17.29
CA TYR A 289 4.09 -17.71 -16.02
C TYR A 289 2.63 -18.03 -16.31
N ASP A 290 2.18 -19.24 -16.03
CA ASP A 290 0.84 -19.68 -16.29
C ASP A 290 -0.14 -19.40 -15.14
N ALA A 291 -1.43 -19.59 -15.39
CA ALA A 291 -2.48 -19.29 -14.43
C ALA A 291 -2.43 -20.17 -13.17
N GLU A 292 -1.99 -21.42 -13.29
CA GLU A 292 -1.87 -22.32 -12.13
C GLU A 292 -0.69 -21.91 -11.25
N ALA A 293 0.46 -21.57 -11.84
CA ALA A 293 1.60 -21.01 -11.10
C ALA A 293 1.21 -19.69 -10.41
N CYS A 294 0.43 -18.84 -11.08
CA CYS A 294 -0.08 -17.61 -10.48
C CYS A 294 -0.99 -17.88 -9.27
N PHE A 295 -1.87 -18.86 -9.38
CA PHE A 295 -2.74 -19.24 -8.26
C PHE A 295 -1.98 -19.90 -7.12
N GLU A 296 -0.95 -20.70 -7.42
CA GLU A 296 -0.07 -21.27 -6.40
C GLU A 296 0.73 -20.20 -5.67
N ASP A 297 1.28 -19.22 -6.40
CA ASP A 297 1.97 -18.06 -5.81
C ASP A 297 1.01 -17.18 -4.99
N TYR A 298 -0.24 -17.01 -5.40
CA TYR A 298 -1.26 -16.36 -4.59
C TYR A 298 -1.47 -17.09 -3.26
N ARG A 299 -1.64 -18.41 -3.29
CA ARG A 299 -1.77 -19.23 -2.07
C ARG A 299 -0.56 -19.09 -1.15
N PHE A 300 0.64 -19.17 -1.72
CA PHE A 300 1.91 -18.99 -0.99
C PHE A 300 1.99 -17.59 -0.34
N ALA A 301 1.46 -16.56 -0.98
CA ALA A 301 1.63 -15.17 -0.57
C ALA A 301 0.66 -14.71 0.55
N VAL A 302 -0.35 -15.50 0.93
CA VAL A 302 -1.37 -15.13 1.93
C VAL A 302 -0.80 -14.75 3.31
N PRO A 303 0.34 -15.28 3.80
CA PRO A 303 0.96 -14.82 5.05
C PRO A 303 1.29 -13.32 5.12
N GLN A 304 1.30 -12.60 3.99
CA GLN A 304 1.39 -11.13 3.96
C GLN A 304 0.25 -10.49 4.78
N GLY A 305 -0.96 -11.08 4.78
CA GLY A 305 -2.10 -10.58 5.54
C GLY A 305 -1.81 -10.49 7.05
N PRO A 306 -1.52 -11.60 7.73
CA PRO A 306 -1.11 -11.60 9.13
C PRO A 306 0.12 -10.73 9.41
N LEU A 307 1.13 -10.77 8.53
CA LEU A 307 2.36 -9.99 8.72
C LEU A 307 2.06 -8.49 8.91
N ILE A 308 1.38 -7.88 7.93
CA ILE A 308 1.08 -6.45 7.98
C ILE A 308 0.07 -6.13 9.09
N THR A 309 -0.96 -6.97 9.26
CA THR A 309 -1.99 -6.79 10.28
C THR A 309 -1.42 -6.76 11.70
N VAL A 310 -0.58 -7.73 12.03
CA VAL A 310 -0.02 -7.88 13.38
C VAL A 310 1.01 -6.79 13.67
N LEU A 311 1.94 -6.52 12.74
CA LEU A 311 2.93 -5.45 12.92
C LEU A 311 2.26 -4.08 13.01
N GLY A 312 1.28 -3.80 12.15
CA GLY A 312 0.51 -2.56 12.18
C GLY A 312 -0.24 -2.35 13.50
N CYS A 313 -0.80 -3.43 14.07
CA CYS A 313 -1.47 -3.39 15.37
C CYS A 313 -0.49 -3.21 16.54
N ALA A 314 0.64 -3.93 16.52
CA ALA A 314 1.59 -3.94 17.63
C ALA A 314 2.37 -2.63 17.76
N TYR A 315 2.71 -2.02 16.63
CA TYR A 315 3.60 -0.85 16.58
C TYR A 315 2.90 0.45 16.13
N GLY A 316 1.67 0.36 15.64
CA GLY A 316 0.87 1.54 15.28
C GLY A 316 0.21 2.22 16.49
N THR A 317 -0.25 3.45 16.30
CA THR A 317 -1.02 4.18 17.32
C THR A 317 -2.39 3.52 17.51
N PRO A 318 -2.74 3.12 18.75
CA PRO A 318 -4.03 2.49 19.03
C PRO A 318 -5.22 3.42 18.77
N THR A 319 -6.21 2.93 18.02
CA THR A 319 -7.51 3.57 17.83
C THR A 319 -8.61 2.53 17.84
N GLU A 320 -9.83 2.89 18.20
CA GLU A 320 -10.97 1.96 18.21
C GLU A 320 -11.26 1.40 16.81
N ARG A 321 -11.25 2.25 15.77
CA ARG A 321 -11.41 1.81 14.36
C ARG A 321 -10.25 0.89 13.94
N GLY A 322 -9.02 1.23 14.33
CA GLY A 322 -7.84 0.42 14.06
C GLY A 322 -7.94 -0.98 14.66
N ASP A 323 -8.39 -1.08 15.90
CA ASP A 323 -8.59 -2.36 16.59
C ASP A 323 -9.63 -3.24 15.89
N GLN A 324 -10.77 -2.64 15.50
CA GLN A 324 -11.81 -3.36 14.75
C GLN A 324 -11.28 -3.83 13.40
N MET A 325 -10.53 -2.97 12.70
CA MET A 325 -9.93 -3.27 11.40
C MET A 325 -8.91 -4.41 11.51
N PHE A 326 -7.94 -4.31 12.41
CA PHE A 326 -6.91 -5.33 12.57
C PHE A 326 -7.49 -6.69 12.97
N LEU A 327 -8.51 -6.70 13.83
CA LEU A 327 -9.19 -7.95 14.19
C LEU A 327 -9.91 -8.57 12.98
N ALA A 328 -10.60 -7.77 12.18
CA ALA A 328 -11.27 -8.24 10.97
C ALA A 328 -10.28 -8.77 9.92
N MET A 329 -9.16 -8.06 9.71
CA MET A 329 -8.11 -8.47 8.78
C MET A 329 -7.44 -9.78 9.22
N ALA A 330 -7.15 -9.93 10.52
CA ALA A 330 -6.58 -11.16 11.06
C ALA A 330 -7.52 -12.36 10.86
N ALA A 331 -8.80 -12.22 11.21
CA ALA A 331 -9.78 -13.29 11.04
C ALA A 331 -9.91 -13.72 9.56
N ARG A 332 -10.00 -12.73 8.63
CA ARG A 332 -10.11 -12.99 7.20
C ARG A 332 -8.86 -13.69 6.63
N SER A 333 -7.68 -13.19 6.95
CA SER A 333 -6.42 -13.75 6.43
C SER A 333 -6.05 -15.09 7.06
N CYS A 334 -6.33 -15.32 8.35
CA CYS A 334 -6.15 -16.63 8.97
C CYS A 334 -7.09 -17.68 8.37
N ALA A 335 -8.34 -17.33 8.08
CA ALA A 335 -9.26 -18.21 7.36
C ALA A 335 -8.71 -18.56 5.96
N ALA A 336 -8.18 -17.56 5.23
CA ALA A 336 -7.58 -17.78 3.92
C ALA A 336 -6.37 -18.72 3.99
N ILE A 337 -5.48 -18.57 4.96
CA ILE A 337 -4.33 -19.44 5.17
C ILE A 337 -4.76 -20.89 5.34
N ARG A 338 -5.74 -21.15 6.22
CA ARG A 338 -6.23 -22.52 6.48
C ARG A 338 -6.93 -23.14 5.27
N GLU A 339 -7.82 -22.38 4.62
CA GLU A 339 -8.59 -22.85 3.47
C GLU A 339 -7.73 -23.14 2.24
N LEU A 340 -6.68 -22.37 2.04
CA LEU A 340 -5.76 -22.47 0.89
C LEU A 340 -4.55 -23.38 1.16
N GLY A 341 -4.31 -23.81 2.40
CA GLY A 341 -3.13 -24.58 2.77
C GLY A 341 -1.82 -23.80 2.52
N SER A 342 -1.84 -22.49 2.81
CA SER A 342 -0.74 -21.58 2.45
C SER A 342 0.59 -21.97 3.11
N LEU A 343 0.54 -22.45 4.35
CA LEU A 343 1.75 -22.82 5.10
C LEU A 343 2.40 -24.12 4.60
N ASP A 344 1.68 -24.93 3.85
CA ASP A 344 2.23 -26.16 3.24
C ASP A 344 3.11 -25.86 2.02
N LEU A 345 3.13 -24.60 1.57
CA LEU A 345 3.89 -24.13 0.40
C LEU A 345 5.24 -23.45 0.76
N ILE A 346 5.52 -23.32 2.06
CA ILE A 346 6.72 -22.67 2.61
C ILE A 346 7.81 -23.68 2.87
#